data_bf628f9688bbb4da1c83475450182867
#
_entry.id   bf628f9688bbb4da1c83475450182867
#
_cell.length_a   1.000
_cell.length_b   1.000
_cell.length_c   1.000
_cell.angle_alpha   90.00
_cell.angle_beta   90.00
_cell.angle_gamma   90.00
#
_symmetry.space_group_name_H-M   'P 1'
#
loop_
_entity.id
_entity.type
_entity.pdbx_description
1 polymer ?
#
loop_
_entity_poly.entity_id
_entity_poly.type
_entity_poly.pdbx_seq_one_letter_code
_entity_poly.pdbx_strand_id
1 'polypeptide(L)'
;MFTNQIQSFANISATPTAFTLRGGLYAITVMATWGGGSVTLQRLAHDNTTYVTVTDAFTENGFVTVSLPPGTYRLLVATASAIYVDVTSIVFGD
;
A
#
# COMPACT_ATOMS: atom_id res chain seq x y z
N MET A 1 -18.61 -16.72 4.31
CA MET A 1 -17.80 -16.47 3.11
C MET A 1 -16.93 -15.22 3.28
N PHE A 2 -15.72 -15.28 2.84
CA PHE A 2 -14.83 -14.14 2.92
C PHE A 2 -14.74 -13.45 1.58
N THR A 3 -14.68 -12.11 1.62
CA THR A 3 -14.49 -11.30 0.45
C THR A 3 -13.07 -10.78 0.44
N ASN A 4 -12.37 -10.94 -0.66
CA ASN A 4 -11.05 -10.34 -0.82
C ASN A 4 -11.17 -8.84 -0.77
N GLN A 5 -10.24 -8.21 -0.09
CA GLN A 5 -10.14 -6.76 -0.11
C GLN A 5 -8.99 -6.37 -1.02
N ILE A 6 -9.29 -5.51 -1.99
CA ILE A 6 -8.33 -5.08 -2.99
C ILE A 6 -8.34 -3.57 -3.04
N GLN A 7 -7.16 -2.99 -2.99
CA GLN A 7 -6.98 -1.57 -3.20
C GLN A 7 -5.94 -1.40 -4.30
N SER A 8 -6.37 -0.87 -5.44
CA SER A 8 -5.51 -0.77 -6.61
C SER A 8 -5.39 0.67 -7.07
N PHE A 9 -4.20 1.03 -7.51
CA PHE A 9 -3.94 2.35 -8.07
C PHE A 9 -3.23 2.17 -9.39
N ALA A 10 -3.65 2.92 -10.41
CA ALA A 10 -3.12 2.77 -11.75
C ALA A 10 -2.66 4.11 -12.28
N ASN A 11 -1.43 4.14 -12.78
CA ASN A 11 -0.86 5.31 -13.47
C ASN A 11 -0.92 6.59 -12.62
N ILE A 12 -0.58 6.48 -11.33
CA ILE A 12 -0.57 7.63 -10.44
C ILE A 12 0.83 8.22 -10.37
N SER A 13 0.92 9.51 -10.04
CA SER A 13 2.18 10.23 -9.90
C SER A 13 2.25 11.06 -8.63
N ALA A 14 1.30 10.85 -7.73
CA ALA A 14 1.23 11.57 -6.46
C ALA A 14 0.56 10.69 -5.43
N THR A 15 0.70 11.04 -4.16
CA THR A 15 0.07 10.32 -3.07
C THR A 15 -1.45 10.32 -3.26
N PRO A 16 -2.07 9.14 -3.40
CA PRO A 16 -3.52 9.07 -3.57
C PRO A 16 -4.25 9.27 -2.24
N THR A 17 -5.58 9.30 -2.32
CA THR A 17 -6.42 9.38 -1.14
C THR A 17 -6.18 8.17 -0.23
N ALA A 18 -6.19 8.40 1.07
CA ALA A 18 -6.07 7.32 2.05
C ALA A 18 -7.24 6.34 1.91
N PHE A 19 -7.00 5.11 2.31
CA PHE A 19 -7.98 4.03 2.19
C PHE A 19 -7.98 3.20 3.47
N THR A 20 -9.06 2.45 3.68
CA THR A 20 -9.17 1.58 4.86
C THR A 20 -8.98 0.14 4.47
N LEU A 21 -8.36 -0.63 5.36
CA LEU A 21 -8.18 -2.06 5.19
C LEU A 21 -8.68 -2.79 6.41
N ARG A 22 -9.24 -3.98 6.20
CA ARG A 22 -9.53 -4.92 7.29
C ARG A 22 -8.24 -5.58 7.70
N GLY A 23 -8.18 -6.08 8.93
CA GLY A 23 -7.02 -6.83 9.38
C GLY A 23 -6.82 -8.09 8.56
N GLY A 24 -5.57 -8.48 8.36
CA GLY A 24 -5.24 -9.70 7.66
C GLY A 24 -3.88 -9.66 6.99
N LEU A 25 -3.63 -10.69 6.20
CA LEU A 25 -2.41 -10.81 5.42
C LEU A 25 -2.64 -10.21 4.03
N TYR A 26 -1.73 -9.35 3.61
CA TYR A 26 -1.85 -8.65 2.33
C TYR A 26 -0.62 -8.88 1.48
N ALA A 27 -0.83 -8.88 0.17
CA ALA A 27 0.24 -8.88 -0.82
C ALA A 27 0.26 -7.51 -1.48
N ILE A 28 1.44 -6.91 -1.57
CA ILE A 28 1.61 -5.60 -2.17
C ILE A 28 2.53 -5.75 -3.37
N THR A 29 2.02 -5.38 -4.54
CA THR A 29 2.78 -5.40 -5.80
C THR A 29 2.93 -3.97 -6.27
N VAL A 30 4.14 -3.56 -6.58
CA VAL A 30 4.43 -2.19 -6.98
C VAL A 30 5.29 -2.18 -8.24
N MET A 31 4.89 -1.36 -9.21
CA MET A 31 5.73 -1.06 -10.37
C MET A 31 5.57 0.41 -10.72
N ALA A 32 6.63 1.02 -11.21
CA ALA A 32 6.62 2.45 -11.50
C ALA A 32 7.79 2.84 -12.38
N THR A 33 7.75 4.11 -12.83
CA THR A 33 8.93 4.78 -13.37
C THR A 33 9.54 5.52 -12.18
N TRP A 34 10.64 5.00 -11.66
CA TRP A 34 11.12 5.40 -10.34
C TRP A 34 11.83 6.75 -10.31
N GLY A 35 12.74 7.00 -11.24
CA GLY A 35 13.43 8.29 -11.32
C GLY A 35 14.11 8.71 -10.01
N GLY A 36 14.56 7.75 -9.21
CA GLY A 36 15.12 8.04 -7.91
C GLY A 36 14.10 8.22 -6.80
N GLY A 37 12.82 7.96 -7.10
CA GLY A 37 11.74 8.13 -6.14
C GLY A 37 11.42 6.89 -5.35
N SER A 38 10.31 6.94 -4.62
CA SER A 38 9.90 5.84 -3.75
C SER A 38 8.39 5.82 -3.55
N VAL A 39 7.90 4.63 -3.17
CA VAL A 39 6.52 4.42 -2.73
C VAL A 39 6.57 3.68 -1.40
N THR A 40 5.86 4.19 -0.40
CA THR A 40 5.90 3.62 0.95
C THR A 40 4.48 3.47 1.48
N LEU A 41 4.18 2.30 2.06
CA LEU A 41 2.89 2.11 2.72
C LEU A 41 2.98 2.64 4.14
N GLN A 42 2.01 3.47 4.52
CA GLN A 42 1.93 4.07 5.85
C GLN A 42 0.57 3.84 6.46
N ARG A 43 0.52 3.80 7.78
CA ARG A 43 -0.71 3.61 8.55
C ARG A 43 -0.97 4.85 9.39
N LEU A 44 -2.24 5.28 9.42
CA LEU A 44 -2.65 6.40 10.27
C LEU A 44 -2.55 5.99 11.74
N ALA A 45 -1.84 6.79 12.52
CA ALA A 45 -1.64 6.53 13.93
C ALA A 45 -2.90 6.89 14.74
N HIS A 46 -2.88 6.53 16.01
CA HIS A 46 -4.04 6.71 16.89
C HIS A 46 -4.44 8.19 17.07
N ASP A 47 -3.52 9.10 16.83
CA ASP A 47 -3.80 10.54 16.93
C ASP A 47 -4.64 11.07 15.75
N ASN A 48 -4.91 10.22 14.74
CA ASN A 48 -5.68 10.55 13.54
C ASN A 48 -5.03 11.63 12.68
N THR A 49 -3.74 11.85 12.83
CA THR A 49 -3.02 12.90 12.11
C THR A 49 -1.70 12.38 11.53
N THR A 50 -0.96 11.58 12.26
CA THR A 50 0.37 11.14 11.89
C THR A 50 0.30 9.79 11.18
N TYR A 51 1.00 9.67 10.05
CA TYR A 51 1.15 8.39 9.36
C TYR A 51 2.50 7.79 9.69
N VAL A 52 2.49 6.50 9.98
CA VAL A 52 3.70 5.75 10.36
C VAL A 52 3.99 4.74 9.26
N THR A 53 5.25 4.66 8.87
CA THR A 53 5.70 3.72 7.85
C THR A 53 5.56 2.29 8.37
N VAL A 54 4.91 1.43 7.58
CA VAL A 54 4.71 0.02 7.96
C VAL A 54 5.47 -0.96 7.09
N THR A 55 5.96 -0.53 5.93
CA THR A 55 6.83 -1.36 5.08
C THR A 55 8.04 -0.54 4.67
N ASP A 56 9.11 -1.22 4.27
CA ASP A 56 10.24 -0.53 3.66
C ASP A 56 9.79 0.17 2.39
N ALA A 57 10.40 1.29 2.09
CA ALA A 57 10.10 2.01 0.87
C ALA A 57 10.47 1.18 -0.36
N PHE A 58 9.57 1.17 -1.34
CA PHE A 58 9.88 0.59 -2.65
C PHE A 58 10.61 1.64 -3.48
N THR A 59 11.76 1.27 -3.99
CA THR A 59 12.55 2.13 -4.89
C THR A 59 12.73 1.48 -6.25
N GLU A 60 12.20 0.28 -6.41
CA GLU A 60 12.19 -0.48 -7.65
C GLU A 60 10.97 -1.38 -7.64
N ASN A 61 10.63 -1.97 -8.78
CA ASN A 61 9.49 -2.87 -8.86
C ASN A 61 9.65 -3.99 -7.84
N GLY A 62 8.60 -4.28 -7.09
CA GLY A 62 8.71 -5.24 -6.01
C GLY A 62 7.39 -5.87 -5.61
N PHE A 63 7.52 -6.85 -4.74
CA PHE A 63 6.40 -7.61 -4.21
C PHE A 63 6.73 -8.02 -2.79
N VAL A 64 5.81 -7.77 -1.85
CA VAL A 64 5.96 -8.21 -0.47
C VAL A 64 4.64 -8.70 0.06
N THR A 65 4.70 -9.54 1.10
CA THR A 65 3.53 -9.92 1.87
C THR A 65 3.71 -9.38 3.28
N VAL A 66 2.62 -8.95 3.89
CA VAL A 66 2.68 -8.33 5.21
C VAL A 66 1.35 -8.51 5.93
N SER A 67 1.42 -8.76 7.24
CA SER A 67 0.24 -8.79 8.09
C SER A 67 -0.06 -7.37 8.55
N LEU A 68 -1.29 -6.93 8.35
CA LEU A 68 -1.70 -5.58 8.71
C LEU A 68 -2.90 -5.62 9.62
N PRO A 69 -2.93 -4.80 10.70
CA PRO A 69 -4.13 -4.64 11.50
C PRO A 69 -5.15 -3.80 10.75
N PRO A 70 -6.42 -3.83 11.16
CA PRO A 70 -7.40 -2.95 10.53
C PRO A 70 -7.05 -1.50 10.79
N GLY A 71 -7.31 -0.64 9.84
CA GLY A 71 -7.05 0.78 9.99
C GLY A 71 -7.03 1.53 8.68
N THR A 72 -6.59 2.77 8.74
CA THR A 72 -6.48 3.64 7.60
C THR A 72 -5.03 3.69 7.13
N TYR A 73 -4.83 3.56 5.83
CA TYR A 73 -3.52 3.49 5.22
C TYR A 73 -3.40 4.45 4.06
N ARG A 74 -2.18 4.79 3.70
CA ARG A 74 -1.92 5.54 2.48
C ARG A 74 -0.61 5.07 1.85
N LEU A 75 -0.46 5.36 0.57
CA LEU A 75 0.79 5.17 -0.15
C LEU A 75 1.46 6.53 -0.29
N LEU A 76 2.60 6.70 0.35
CA LEU A 76 3.37 7.93 0.23
C LEU A 76 4.22 7.84 -1.01
N VAL A 77 4.00 8.73 -1.97
CA VAL A 77 4.70 8.76 -3.24
C VAL A 77 5.67 9.92 -3.25
N ALA A 78 6.93 9.65 -3.59
CA ALA A 78 7.95 10.68 -3.72
C ALA A 78 8.66 10.50 -5.05
N THR A 79 8.60 11.50 -5.91
CA THR A 79 9.31 11.60 -7.19
C THR A 79 8.88 10.60 -8.27
N ALA A 80 8.50 9.38 -7.89
CA ALA A 80 8.11 8.35 -8.87
C ALA A 80 6.85 8.72 -9.64
N SER A 81 6.69 8.17 -10.84
CA SER A 81 5.53 8.42 -11.69
C SER A 81 5.10 7.14 -12.39
N ALA A 82 3.94 7.19 -13.06
CA ALA A 82 3.37 6.03 -13.76
C ALA A 82 3.30 4.82 -12.82
N ILE A 83 2.80 5.02 -11.62
CA ILE A 83 2.83 4.03 -10.55
C ILE A 83 1.61 3.13 -10.62
N TYR A 84 1.84 1.83 -10.54
CA TYR A 84 0.78 0.83 -10.44
C TYR A 84 1.02 0.05 -9.17
N VAL A 85 0.04 0.05 -8.26
CA VAL A 85 0.15 -0.61 -6.96
C VAL A 85 -1.11 -1.41 -6.70
N ASP A 86 -0.94 -2.66 -6.25
CA ASP A 86 -2.02 -3.48 -5.74
C ASP A 86 -1.75 -3.82 -4.28
N VAL A 87 -2.75 -3.60 -3.43
CA VAL A 87 -2.73 -4.08 -2.05
C VAL A 87 -3.91 -5.05 -1.96
N THR A 88 -3.61 -6.33 -1.95
CA THR A 88 -4.61 -7.38 -2.09
C THR A 88 -4.59 -8.30 -0.88
N SER A 89 -5.75 -8.56 -0.29
CA SER A 89 -5.81 -9.49 0.83
C SER A 89 -5.57 -10.91 0.34
N ILE A 90 -4.85 -11.67 1.16
CA ILE A 90 -4.60 -13.09 0.90
C ILE A 90 -5.55 -13.86 1.79
N VAL A 91 -6.42 -14.68 1.19
CA VAL A 91 -7.40 -15.46 1.92
C VAL A 91 -6.96 -16.91 1.91
N PHE A 92 -6.84 -17.48 3.10
CA PHE A 92 -6.53 -18.89 3.27
C PHE A 92 -7.77 -19.64 3.71
N GLY A 93 -7.87 -20.90 3.31
CA GLY A 93 -8.97 -21.74 3.66
C GLY A 93 -10.13 -21.55 2.71
N ASP A 94 -11.18 -21.85 3.14
CA ASP A 94 -12.25 -21.70 2.37
C ASP A 94 -13.14 -21.21 2.64
#